data_22565065a9d63231d29bdc0b6c00592d
#
_entry.id   22565065a9d63231d29bdc0b6c00592d
#
_cell.length_a   1.000
_cell.length_b   1.000
_cell.length_c   1.000
_cell.angle_alpha   90.00
_cell.angle_beta   90.00
_cell.angle_gamma   90.00
#
_symmetry.space_group_name_H-M   'P 1'
#
loop_
_entity.id
_entity.type
_entity.pdbx_description
1 polymer ?
#
loop_
_entity_poly.entity_id
_entity_poly.type
_entity_poly.pdbx_seq_one_letter_code
_entity_poly.pdbx_strand_id
1 'polypeptide(L)'
;MICLDIDYMQGYADFTVNKERFPDLAALSAELKQQGIRLVPIIDAGVRIDPKDATYAEGLEKGYFCTKADGTPFVAAVWPGKAYFADFLRPEVRDWFGHRYKVLTDCGIEGFWNDMNEPALFYSPERLRAFLDSMAQLRGQDNIEQEEFFGKVVGGAMGLMNSPADYASFYHDLAGQQVRHDQVHNLYGGSMTRAAGEAFADLRPGKRTLLYSRSSIIGSHRYGGIWLGDNHSSWEQLLANIQMMPSVQMCGFLYTGADLCGFAGDTTPDLALRWLEFGLFTPLMRNHAGAGTREQEYFRFADQLPALREMLRLRYALLPYLYSEFMKSALENTGYFRPLGFDWPADPEAREVQDQLLLGDSVMLAPVYTQNAAGRHVYLPEPMQLYRLRSAEDYDTEALPAGHHYVHCALNEVLLFVRPGHAVPLAKPAACTAVLDEQPIALLACPDADGHAAYRMYTDDGETMDPEHDGHWTVLDASH
;
A
#
# COMPACT_ATOMS: atom_id res chain seq x y z
N MET A 1 -11.42 -6.29 2.63
CA MET A 1 -11.78 -4.84 2.60
C MET A 1 -12.23 -4.45 1.21
N ILE A 2 -13.05 -3.40 1.10
CA ILE A 2 -13.41 -2.73 -0.16
C ILE A 2 -12.88 -1.31 -0.06
N CYS A 3 -11.94 -0.94 -0.93
CA CYS A 3 -11.46 0.44 -1.05
C CYS A 3 -12.48 1.24 -1.86
N LEU A 4 -12.89 2.38 -1.33
CA LEU A 4 -13.73 3.34 -2.05
C LEU A 4 -12.81 4.42 -2.62
N ASP A 5 -12.83 4.57 -3.95
CA ASP A 5 -12.12 5.62 -4.66
C ASP A 5 -12.93 6.93 -4.64
N ILE A 6 -12.43 8.00 -5.24
CA ILE A 6 -12.98 9.36 -5.21
C ILE A 6 -14.48 9.44 -5.58
N ASP A 7 -15.03 8.44 -6.25
CA ASP A 7 -16.42 8.39 -6.71
C ASP A 7 -17.47 8.27 -5.59
N TYR A 8 -17.06 7.97 -4.35
CA TYR A 8 -18.01 8.03 -3.21
C TYR A 8 -18.25 9.46 -2.74
N MET A 9 -17.35 10.40 -3.08
CA MET A 9 -17.44 11.80 -2.69
C MET A 9 -18.46 12.57 -3.52
N GLN A 10 -19.00 13.65 -2.98
CA GLN A 10 -19.85 14.61 -3.70
C GLN A 10 -18.97 15.53 -4.56
N GLY A 11 -18.89 15.22 -5.87
CA GLY A 11 -18.09 16.00 -6.82
C GLY A 11 -16.61 16.05 -6.43
N TYR A 12 -16.09 14.96 -5.91
CA TYR A 12 -14.70 14.76 -5.49
C TYR A 12 -14.23 15.71 -4.36
N ALA A 13 -15.15 16.23 -3.55
CA ALA A 13 -14.82 17.01 -2.37
C ALA A 13 -14.60 16.09 -1.18
N ASP A 14 -13.42 16.18 -0.56
CA ASP A 14 -13.07 15.40 0.62
C ASP A 14 -14.05 15.57 1.77
N PHE A 15 -14.19 14.53 2.58
CA PHE A 15 -15.11 14.51 3.74
C PHE A 15 -16.58 14.71 3.38
N THR A 16 -16.97 14.44 2.12
CA THR A 16 -18.35 14.42 1.66
C THR A 16 -18.77 13.05 1.18
N VAL A 17 -20.08 12.79 1.13
CA VAL A 17 -20.64 11.54 0.60
C VAL A 17 -21.66 11.86 -0.46
N ASN A 18 -21.51 11.26 -1.64
CA ASN A 18 -22.50 11.34 -2.71
C ASN A 18 -23.76 10.55 -2.32
N LYS A 19 -24.80 11.27 -1.93
CA LYS A 19 -26.04 10.67 -1.44
C LYS A 19 -26.90 10.00 -2.52
N GLU A 20 -26.62 10.23 -3.79
CA GLU A 20 -27.29 9.52 -4.90
C GLU A 20 -26.69 8.11 -5.06
N ARG A 21 -25.35 7.97 -4.92
CA ARG A 21 -24.64 6.69 -5.02
C ARG A 21 -24.62 5.91 -3.71
N PHE A 22 -24.48 6.64 -2.60
CA PHE A 22 -24.41 6.11 -1.23
C PHE A 22 -25.44 6.80 -0.35
N PRO A 23 -26.75 6.46 -0.48
CA PRO A 23 -27.83 7.12 0.27
C PRO A 23 -27.61 7.05 1.78
N ASP A 24 -27.16 5.92 2.28
CA ASP A 24 -26.81 5.68 3.68
C ASP A 24 -25.50 4.89 3.79
N LEU A 25 -24.38 5.61 3.86
CA LEU A 25 -23.06 4.99 3.98
C LEU A 25 -22.88 4.27 5.32
N ALA A 26 -23.53 4.76 6.38
CA ALA A 26 -23.44 4.15 7.71
C ALA A 26 -24.15 2.78 7.72
N ALA A 27 -25.35 2.69 7.14
CA ALA A 27 -26.08 1.43 7.02
C ALA A 27 -25.28 0.42 6.16
N LEU A 28 -24.74 0.86 5.01
CA LEU A 28 -23.89 0.02 4.15
C LEU A 28 -22.65 -0.48 4.89
N SER A 29 -21.95 0.40 5.61
CA SER A 29 -20.79 0.02 6.41
C SER A 29 -21.13 -1.03 7.47
N ALA A 30 -22.25 -0.84 8.18
CA ALA A 30 -22.71 -1.77 9.20
C ALA A 30 -23.12 -3.13 8.61
N GLU A 31 -23.80 -3.16 7.48
CA GLU A 31 -24.17 -4.40 6.77
C GLU A 31 -22.95 -5.18 6.31
N LEU A 32 -22.00 -4.51 5.66
CA LEU A 32 -20.77 -5.15 5.19
C LEU A 32 -19.91 -5.67 6.35
N LYS A 33 -19.84 -4.90 7.44
CA LYS A 33 -19.11 -5.33 8.65
C LYS A 33 -19.65 -6.62 9.24
N GLN A 34 -20.97 -6.85 9.21
CA GLN A 34 -21.59 -8.12 9.63
C GLN A 34 -21.14 -9.31 8.74
N GLN A 35 -20.75 -9.04 7.50
CA GLN A 35 -20.20 -10.02 6.56
C GLN A 35 -18.67 -10.14 6.67
N GLY A 36 -18.03 -9.46 7.63
CA GLY A 36 -16.57 -9.42 7.80
C GLY A 36 -15.85 -8.54 6.76
N ILE A 37 -16.57 -7.63 6.09
CA ILE A 37 -16.03 -6.73 5.05
C ILE A 37 -15.98 -5.31 5.63
N ARG A 38 -14.83 -4.64 5.53
CA ARG A 38 -14.66 -3.24 5.93
C ARG A 38 -14.48 -2.34 4.72
N LEU A 39 -15.08 -1.15 4.78
CA LEU A 39 -14.89 -0.08 3.80
C LEU A 39 -13.65 0.74 4.17
N VAL A 40 -12.86 1.11 3.15
CA VAL A 40 -11.64 1.92 3.28
C VAL A 40 -11.68 3.03 2.22
N PRO A 41 -12.27 4.21 2.52
CA PRO A 41 -12.36 5.32 1.59
C PRO A 41 -11.03 6.07 1.44
N ILE A 42 -10.85 6.67 0.24
CA ILE A 42 -9.79 7.61 -0.09
C ILE A 42 -10.05 8.98 0.54
N ILE A 43 -8.97 9.68 0.89
CA ILE A 43 -8.95 11.12 1.20
C ILE A 43 -7.79 11.74 0.43
N ASP A 44 -8.07 12.76 -0.35
CA ASP A 44 -7.09 13.52 -1.13
C ASP A 44 -6.56 14.74 -0.35
N ALA A 45 -5.55 15.39 -0.88
CA ALA A 45 -4.95 16.57 -0.25
C ALA A 45 -5.57 17.91 -0.72
N GLY A 46 -6.33 17.89 -1.80
CA GLY A 46 -6.86 19.10 -2.46
C GLY A 46 -8.27 19.46 -2.04
N VAL A 47 -8.41 20.45 -1.17
CA VAL A 47 -9.73 20.95 -0.72
C VAL A 47 -10.43 21.73 -1.84
N ARG A 48 -11.55 21.22 -2.30
CA ARG A 48 -12.36 21.84 -3.37
C ARG A 48 -12.73 23.28 -3.04
N ILE A 49 -12.54 24.20 -4.00
CA ILE A 49 -13.01 25.58 -3.89
C ILE A 49 -14.52 25.64 -4.14
N ASP A 50 -15.30 25.56 -3.09
CA ASP A 50 -16.75 25.67 -3.13
C ASP A 50 -17.26 26.37 -1.83
N PRO A 51 -17.88 27.57 -1.94
CA PRO A 51 -18.40 28.26 -0.75
C PRO A 51 -19.43 27.49 0.07
N LYS A 52 -20.01 26.43 -0.50
CA LYS A 52 -20.97 25.54 0.19
C LYS A 52 -20.27 24.40 0.93
N ASP A 53 -19.00 24.17 0.66
CA ASP A 53 -18.20 23.16 1.35
C ASP A 53 -17.73 23.70 2.70
N ALA A 54 -18.08 23.01 3.78
CA ALA A 54 -17.72 23.42 5.15
C ALA A 54 -16.21 23.37 5.40
N THR A 55 -15.49 22.43 4.78
CA THR A 55 -14.03 22.30 4.90
C THR A 55 -13.35 23.49 4.24
N TYR A 56 -13.79 23.85 3.02
CA TYR A 56 -13.29 25.04 2.34
C TYR A 56 -13.59 26.33 3.11
N ALA A 57 -14.86 26.54 3.53
CA ALA A 57 -15.28 27.77 4.18
C ALA A 57 -14.50 28.02 5.48
N GLU A 58 -14.38 27.02 6.34
CA GLU A 58 -13.65 27.13 7.60
C GLU A 58 -12.15 27.29 7.38
N GLY A 59 -11.56 26.50 6.46
CA GLY A 59 -10.13 26.60 6.14
C GLY A 59 -9.73 27.97 5.60
N LEU A 60 -10.59 28.58 4.77
CA LEU A 60 -10.41 29.94 4.26
C LEU A 60 -10.52 31.00 5.36
N GLU A 61 -11.57 30.93 6.20
CA GLU A 61 -11.79 31.85 7.32
C GLU A 61 -10.60 31.87 8.29
N LYS A 62 -10.07 30.68 8.59
CA LYS A 62 -8.96 30.51 9.53
C LYS A 62 -7.56 30.69 8.90
N GLY A 63 -7.48 30.87 7.58
CA GLY A 63 -6.22 31.00 6.86
C GLY A 63 -5.36 29.73 6.95
N TYR A 64 -5.95 28.56 6.74
CA TYR A 64 -5.33 27.25 6.89
C TYR A 64 -4.69 26.69 5.62
N PHE A 65 -4.77 27.44 4.52
CA PHE A 65 -4.24 27.00 3.23
C PHE A 65 -2.86 27.58 2.95
N CYS A 66 -2.06 26.85 2.19
CA CYS A 66 -0.80 27.31 1.63
C CYS A 66 -1.00 28.59 0.83
N THR A 67 -0.05 29.51 0.87
CA THR A 67 -0.17 30.85 0.25
C THR A 67 0.90 31.07 -0.82
N LYS A 68 0.57 31.98 -1.75
CA LYS A 68 1.58 32.57 -2.66
C LYS A 68 2.41 33.63 -1.92
N ALA A 69 3.44 34.15 -2.57
CA ALA A 69 4.30 35.21 -2.02
C ALA A 69 3.55 36.49 -1.65
N ASP A 70 2.40 36.76 -2.28
CA ASP A 70 1.53 37.91 -2.00
C ASP A 70 0.54 37.67 -0.84
N GLY A 71 0.61 36.50 -0.20
CA GLY A 71 -0.28 36.09 0.88
C GLY A 71 -1.65 35.56 0.45
N THR A 72 -1.95 35.53 -0.85
CA THR A 72 -3.19 34.91 -1.34
C THR A 72 -3.08 33.39 -1.33
N PRO A 73 -4.19 32.64 -1.12
CA PRO A 73 -4.16 31.18 -1.17
C PRO A 73 -3.66 30.66 -2.52
N PHE A 74 -2.82 29.64 -2.49
CA PHE A 74 -2.34 28.96 -3.70
C PHE A 74 -3.47 28.10 -4.28
N VAL A 75 -3.65 28.17 -5.61
CA VAL A 75 -4.67 27.41 -6.37
C VAL A 75 -3.99 26.51 -7.38
N ALA A 76 -4.39 25.24 -7.38
CA ALA A 76 -4.13 24.34 -8.50
C ALA A 76 -5.34 23.43 -8.73
N ALA A 77 -5.35 22.72 -9.84
CA ALA A 77 -6.41 21.75 -10.14
C ALA A 77 -5.98 20.34 -9.75
N VAL A 78 -6.92 19.60 -9.20
CA VAL A 78 -6.88 18.16 -8.95
C VAL A 78 -8.27 17.58 -9.30
N TRP A 79 -8.65 16.42 -8.80
CA TRP A 79 -9.92 15.77 -9.14
C TRP A 79 -11.17 16.67 -9.04
N PRO A 80 -11.39 17.46 -7.97
CA PRO A 80 -12.54 18.35 -7.88
C PRO A 80 -12.44 19.60 -8.77
N GLY A 81 -11.42 19.72 -9.61
CA GLY A 81 -11.06 20.93 -10.34
C GLY A 81 -10.19 21.85 -9.47
N LYS A 82 -10.51 23.15 -9.39
CA LYS A 82 -9.72 24.09 -8.56
C LYS A 82 -9.84 23.74 -7.09
N ALA A 83 -8.67 23.64 -6.44
CA ALA A 83 -8.53 23.31 -5.04
C ALA A 83 -7.53 24.23 -4.34
N TYR A 84 -7.69 24.37 -3.03
CA TYR A 84 -6.68 24.87 -2.11
C TYR A 84 -6.00 23.70 -1.42
N PHE A 85 -4.77 23.91 -0.91
CA PHE A 85 -3.97 22.90 -0.24
C PHE A 85 -3.73 23.30 1.21
N ALA A 86 -4.08 22.41 2.15
CA ALA A 86 -3.92 22.67 3.57
C ALA A 86 -2.43 22.77 3.94
N ASP A 87 -2.07 23.71 4.80
CA ASP A 87 -0.71 23.87 5.29
C ASP A 87 -0.41 22.93 6.46
N PHE A 88 -0.20 21.65 6.14
CA PHE A 88 0.04 20.59 7.12
C PHE A 88 1.31 20.77 7.97
N LEU A 89 2.19 21.75 7.67
CA LEU A 89 3.34 22.03 8.52
C LEU A 89 2.91 22.72 9.83
N ARG A 90 1.72 23.32 9.87
CA ARG A 90 1.13 23.95 11.04
C ARG A 90 0.36 22.93 11.90
N PRO A 91 0.65 22.85 13.23
CA PRO A 91 -0.05 21.90 14.12
C PRO A 91 -1.56 22.06 14.15
N GLU A 92 -2.07 23.31 14.20
CA GLU A 92 -3.49 23.62 14.24
C GLU A 92 -4.21 23.22 12.93
N VAL A 93 -3.51 23.26 11.79
CA VAL A 93 -4.05 22.81 10.50
C VAL A 93 -4.13 21.29 10.46
N ARG A 94 -3.14 20.60 10.99
CA ARG A 94 -3.20 19.14 11.14
C ARG A 94 -4.35 18.70 12.03
N ASP A 95 -4.52 19.35 13.18
CA ASP A 95 -5.62 19.07 14.10
C ASP A 95 -6.98 19.27 13.41
N TRP A 96 -7.17 20.42 12.76
CA TRP A 96 -8.38 20.73 12.00
C TRP A 96 -8.68 19.71 10.90
N PHE A 97 -7.71 19.39 10.05
CA PHE A 97 -7.90 18.46 8.93
C PHE A 97 -8.13 17.03 9.41
N GLY A 98 -7.35 16.59 10.40
CA GLY A 98 -7.48 15.26 10.99
C GLY A 98 -8.86 15.03 11.61
N HIS A 99 -9.44 16.00 12.28
CA HIS A 99 -10.80 15.89 12.85
C HIS A 99 -11.92 15.88 11.79
N ARG A 100 -11.64 16.22 10.52
CA ARG A 100 -12.63 16.04 9.41
C ARG A 100 -12.93 14.57 9.13
N TYR A 101 -12.02 13.65 9.40
CA TYR A 101 -12.27 12.21 9.28
C TYR A 101 -13.49 11.76 10.11
N LYS A 102 -13.96 12.57 11.08
CA LYS A 102 -15.14 12.31 11.88
C LYS A 102 -16.37 12.02 11.04
N VAL A 103 -16.55 12.68 9.92
CA VAL A 103 -17.68 12.46 8.99
C VAL A 103 -17.78 11.00 8.55
N LEU A 104 -16.64 10.33 8.40
CA LEU A 104 -16.55 8.95 7.94
C LEU A 104 -16.46 7.96 9.12
N THR A 105 -15.75 8.31 10.19
CA THR A 105 -15.70 7.46 11.40
C THR A 105 -17.06 7.35 12.06
N ASP A 106 -17.90 8.40 12.03
CA ASP A 106 -19.29 8.36 12.48
C ASP A 106 -20.16 7.41 11.63
N CYS A 107 -19.76 7.10 10.39
CA CYS A 107 -20.37 6.06 9.56
C CYS A 107 -19.85 4.64 9.86
N GLY A 108 -19.04 4.46 10.90
CA GLY A 108 -18.44 3.17 11.24
C GLY A 108 -17.24 2.77 10.39
N ILE A 109 -16.63 3.71 9.67
CA ILE A 109 -15.40 3.49 8.91
C ILE A 109 -14.21 3.39 9.86
N GLU A 110 -13.35 2.37 9.64
CA GLU A 110 -12.23 2.02 10.53
C GLU A 110 -10.88 2.00 9.79
N GLY A 111 -10.86 2.37 8.53
CA GLY A 111 -9.64 2.42 7.73
C GLY A 111 -9.75 3.45 6.61
N PHE A 112 -8.60 4.01 6.21
CA PHE A 112 -8.51 5.10 5.23
C PHE A 112 -7.24 4.96 4.39
N TRP A 113 -7.25 5.57 3.20
CA TRP A 113 -6.04 5.76 2.42
C TRP A 113 -5.96 7.20 1.92
N ASN A 114 -4.75 7.78 2.07
CA ASN A 114 -4.46 9.15 1.68
C ASN A 114 -3.77 9.14 0.33
N ASP A 115 -4.36 9.84 -0.62
CA ASP A 115 -3.85 9.94 -1.98
C ASP A 115 -3.60 11.40 -2.39
N MET A 116 -3.00 11.60 -3.55
CA MET A 116 -2.72 12.90 -4.16
C MET A 116 -1.93 13.86 -3.26
N ASN A 117 -1.20 13.35 -2.28
CA ASN A 117 -0.62 14.13 -1.18
C ASN A 117 0.90 14.39 -1.27
N GLU A 118 1.44 14.51 -2.47
CA GLU A 118 2.78 15.07 -2.73
C GLU A 118 2.86 16.61 -2.46
N PRO A 119 1.88 17.50 -2.75
CA PRO A 119 0.58 17.29 -3.39
C PRO A 119 0.69 17.11 -4.90
N ALA A 120 -0.12 16.21 -5.45
CA ALA A 120 -0.26 16.12 -6.90
C ALA A 120 -1.01 17.34 -7.44
N LEU A 121 -0.52 17.89 -8.55
CA LEU A 121 -1.09 19.04 -9.22
C LEU A 121 -1.30 18.71 -10.69
N PHE A 122 -2.53 18.80 -11.21
CA PHE A 122 -2.78 18.63 -12.64
C PHE A 122 -2.32 19.87 -13.42
N TYR A 123 -2.58 21.06 -12.89
CA TYR A 123 -2.09 22.35 -13.41
C TYR A 123 -2.41 23.48 -12.43
N SER A 124 -1.58 24.52 -12.43
CA SER A 124 -1.99 25.83 -11.89
C SER A 124 -2.75 26.65 -12.96
N PRO A 125 -3.65 27.58 -12.59
CA PRO A 125 -4.32 28.44 -13.54
C PRO A 125 -3.38 29.27 -14.41
N GLU A 126 -2.24 29.66 -13.87
CA GLU A 126 -1.19 30.40 -14.56
C GLU A 126 -0.55 29.55 -15.67
N ARG A 127 -0.20 28.31 -15.37
CA ARG A 127 0.38 27.37 -16.32
C ARG A 127 -0.59 26.97 -17.42
N LEU A 128 -1.82 26.66 -17.05
CA LEU A 128 -2.85 26.32 -18.04
C LEU A 128 -3.03 27.48 -19.03
N ARG A 129 -3.06 28.73 -18.53
CA ARG A 129 -3.17 29.90 -19.41
C ARG A 129 -1.98 30.00 -20.34
N ALA A 130 -0.74 29.90 -19.83
CA ALA A 130 0.48 29.97 -20.62
C ALA A 130 0.52 28.86 -21.69
N PHE A 131 0.08 27.64 -21.37
CA PHE A 131 -0.05 26.55 -22.33
C PHE A 131 -1.07 26.86 -23.43
N LEU A 132 -2.28 27.32 -23.06
CA LEU A 132 -3.32 27.68 -24.03
C LEU A 132 -2.91 28.85 -24.92
N ASP A 133 -2.20 29.84 -24.39
CA ASP A 133 -1.65 30.96 -25.17
C ASP A 133 -0.57 30.46 -26.16
N SER A 134 0.25 29.49 -25.76
CA SER A 134 1.20 28.83 -26.69
C SER A 134 0.51 28.05 -27.78
N MET A 135 -0.59 27.34 -27.46
CA MET A 135 -1.39 26.62 -28.46
C MET A 135 -2.10 27.59 -29.42
N ALA A 136 -2.55 28.76 -28.94
CA ALA A 136 -3.17 29.76 -29.78
C ALA A 136 -2.26 30.27 -30.90
N GLN A 137 -0.92 30.26 -30.69
CA GLN A 137 0.06 30.63 -31.68
C GLN A 137 0.15 29.65 -32.87
N LEU A 138 -0.28 28.39 -32.68
CA LEU A 138 -0.30 27.35 -33.69
C LEU A 138 -1.61 27.36 -34.50
N ARG A 139 -2.56 28.20 -34.12
CA ARG A 139 -3.88 28.28 -34.74
C ARG A 139 -3.80 28.73 -36.20
N GLY A 140 -4.39 27.97 -37.12
CA GLY A 140 -4.42 28.26 -38.55
C GLY A 140 -3.20 27.77 -39.31
N GLN A 141 -2.33 27.02 -38.70
CA GLN A 141 -1.28 26.27 -39.40
C GLN A 141 -1.86 24.97 -39.97
N ASP A 142 -1.53 24.64 -41.22
CA ASP A 142 -1.94 23.39 -41.86
C ASP A 142 -0.98 22.24 -41.53
N ASN A 143 0.21 22.58 -41.03
CA ASN A 143 1.24 21.63 -40.58
C ASN A 143 2.00 22.22 -39.39
N ILE A 144 2.43 21.37 -38.45
CA ILE A 144 3.28 21.72 -37.33
C ILE A 144 4.58 20.91 -37.48
N GLU A 145 5.70 21.58 -37.45
CA GLU A 145 7.01 20.94 -37.48
C GLU A 145 7.20 20.01 -36.30
N GLN A 146 7.93 18.92 -36.51
CA GLN A 146 8.10 17.87 -35.49
C GLN A 146 8.62 18.42 -34.14
N GLU A 147 9.60 19.34 -34.19
CA GLU A 147 10.16 19.96 -32.99
C GLU A 147 9.11 20.79 -32.24
N GLU A 148 8.27 21.56 -32.94
CA GLU A 148 7.17 22.30 -32.32
C GLU A 148 6.10 21.38 -31.78
N PHE A 149 5.76 20.29 -32.49
CA PHE A 149 4.78 19.32 -32.02
C PHE A 149 5.21 18.68 -30.69
N PHE A 150 6.40 18.09 -30.66
CA PHE A 150 6.88 17.45 -29.45
C PHE A 150 7.24 18.45 -28.34
N GLY A 151 7.83 19.59 -28.66
CA GLY A 151 8.19 20.60 -27.66
C GLY A 151 6.99 21.36 -27.09
N LYS A 152 6.20 22.01 -27.97
CA LYS A 152 5.10 22.87 -27.53
C LYS A 152 3.82 22.09 -27.18
N VAL A 153 3.41 21.13 -28.02
CA VAL A 153 2.15 20.41 -27.81
C VAL A 153 2.31 19.32 -26.75
N VAL A 154 3.16 18.33 -27.03
CA VAL A 154 3.33 17.18 -26.13
C VAL A 154 4.05 17.60 -24.86
N GLY A 155 5.22 18.23 -24.96
CA GLY A 155 6.00 18.68 -23.82
C GLY A 155 5.29 19.75 -23.00
N GLY A 156 4.56 20.66 -23.65
CA GLY A 156 3.73 21.66 -22.98
C GLY A 156 2.59 21.03 -22.17
N ALA A 157 1.88 20.05 -22.74
CA ALA A 157 0.80 19.32 -22.05
C ALA A 157 1.35 18.51 -20.87
N MET A 158 2.43 17.74 -21.07
CA MET A 158 3.08 16.98 -20.01
C MET A 158 3.65 17.87 -18.90
N GLY A 159 4.15 19.06 -19.25
CA GLY A 159 4.70 20.03 -18.30
C GLY A 159 3.65 20.76 -17.45
N LEU A 160 2.35 20.51 -17.67
CA LEU A 160 1.29 21.04 -16.79
C LEU A 160 1.28 20.33 -15.44
N MET A 161 1.51 19.02 -15.44
CA MET A 161 1.37 18.22 -14.23
C MET A 161 2.64 18.30 -13.36
N ASN A 162 2.43 18.43 -12.06
CA ASN A 162 3.48 18.35 -11.03
C ASN A 162 4.71 19.23 -11.34
N SER A 163 4.45 20.44 -11.85
CA SER A 163 5.52 21.31 -12.32
C SER A 163 6.41 21.82 -11.18
N PRO A 164 7.75 21.70 -11.30
CA PRO A 164 8.68 22.26 -10.32
C PRO A 164 8.49 23.76 -10.08
N ALA A 165 8.06 24.51 -11.10
CA ALA A 165 7.81 25.95 -10.95
C ALA A 165 6.53 26.24 -10.17
N ASP A 166 5.51 25.37 -10.23
CA ASP A 166 4.33 25.48 -9.38
C ASP A 166 4.70 25.18 -7.93
N TYR A 167 5.48 24.11 -7.66
CA TYR A 167 5.99 23.82 -6.33
C TYR A 167 6.87 24.94 -5.74
N ALA A 168 7.59 25.67 -6.56
CA ALA A 168 8.38 26.82 -6.14
C ALA A 168 7.54 28.11 -5.96
N SER A 169 6.23 28.10 -6.26
CA SER A 169 5.39 29.30 -6.26
C SER A 169 4.55 29.48 -5.00
N PHE A 170 4.50 28.50 -4.11
CA PHE A 170 3.72 28.59 -2.89
C PHE A 170 4.53 28.25 -1.63
N TYR A 171 3.98 28.65 -0.50
CA TYR A 171 4.67 28.70 0.78
C TYR A 171 3.83 28.08 1.89
N HIS A 172 4.55 27.58 2.88
CA HIS A 172 4.06 27.09 4.16
C HIS A 172 4.48 28.05 5.28
N ASP A 173 3.70 28.07 6.35
CA ASP A 173 4.12 28.71 7.61
C ASP A 173 4.73 27.64 8.54
N LEU A 174 6.04 27.67 8.70
CA LEU A 174 6.76 26.82 9.64
C LEU A 174 7.16 27.66 10.87
N ALA A 175 6.33 27.60 11.92
CA ALA A 175 6.54 28.32 13.17
C ALA A 175 6.73 29.86 12.98
N GLY A 176 5.93 30.48 12.11
CA GLY A 176 5.98 31.91 11.80
C GLY A 176 7.00 32.27 10.72
N GLN A 177 7.68 31.30 10.14
CA GLN A 177 8.62 31.50 9.05
C GLN A 177 8.02 30.95 7.74
N GLN A 178 7.95 31.81 6.71
CA GLN A 178 7.53 31.41 5.37
C GLN A 178 8.60 30.53 4.72
N VAL A 179 8.25 29.29 4.39
CA VAL A 179 9.13 28.31 3.72
C VAL A 179 8.50 27.90 2.40
N ARG A 180 9.25 27.98 1.33
CA ARG A 180 8.78 27.60 -0.01
C ARG A 180 8.56 26.09 -0.10
N HIS A 181 7.47 25.68 -0.75
CA HIS A 181 7.06 24.28 -0.78
C HIS A 181 8.13 23.34 -1.36
N ASP A 182 8.84 23.71 -2.41
CA ASP A 182 9.90 22.88 -3.01
C ASP A 182 11.08 22.58 -2.07
N GLN A 183 11.24 23.34 -0.99
CA GLN A 183 12.23 23.09 0.07
C GLN A 183 11.73 22.08 1.12
N VAL A 184 10.43 21.89 1.22
CA VAL A 184 9.77 21.04 2.23
C VAL A 184 8.81 20.03 1.61
N HIS A 185 8.87 19.86 0.29
CA HIS A 185 7.98 19.01 -0.51
C HIS A 185 7.78 17.62 0.12
N ASN A 186 8.88 16.95 0.47
CA ASN A 186 8.83 15.61 1.03
C ASN A 186 8.15 15.52 2.41
N LEU A 187 7.94 16.66 3.11
CA LEU A 187 7.26 16.67 4.40
C LEU A 187 5.74 16.67 4.26
N TYR A 188 5.20 17.07 3.12
CA TYR A 188 3.78 17.37 2.94
C TYR A 188 2.89 16.14 3.17
N GLY A 189 3.11 15.06 2.41
CA GLY A 189 2.33 13.83 2.52
C GLY A 189 2.46 13.16 3.88
N GLY A 190 3.68 13.13 4.44
CA GLY A 190 3.90 12.63 5.79
C GLY A 190 3.18 13.45 6.85
N SER A 191 3.08 14.78 6.67
CA SER A 191 2.34 15.66 7.58
C SER A 191 0.83 15.49 7.48
N MET A 192 0.28 15.19 6.29
CA MET A 192 -1.13 14.81 6.11
C MET A 192 -1.43 13.47 6.80
N THR A 193 -0.55 12.48 6.62
CA THR A 193 -0.66 11.18 7.30
C THR A 193 -0.65 11.34 8.81
N ARG A 194 0.22 12.21 9.30
CA ARG A 194 0.31 12.58 10.71
C ARG A 194 -0.98 13.23 11.21
N ALA A 195 -1.58 14.15 10.43
CA ALA A 195 -2.85 14.80 10.78
C ALA A 195 -3.96 13.78 11.03
N ALA A 196 -4.10 12.79 10.15
CA ALA A 196 -5.08 11.72 10.32
C ALA A 196 -4.74 10.81 11.52
N GLY A 197 -3.48 10.36 11.63
CA GLY A 197 -3.05 9.45 12.70
C GLY A 197 -3.16 10.06 14.10
N GLU A 198 -2.85 11.34 14.28
CA GLU A 198 -3.03 12.06 15.54
C GLU A 198 -4.51 12.18 15.91
N ALA A 199 -5.39 12.53 14.96
CA ALA A 199 -6.82 12.67 15.21
C ALA A 199 -7.52 11.35 15.54
N PHE A 200 -7.05 10.22 15.06
CA PHE A 200 -7.67 8.91 15.37
C PHE A 200 -7.57 8.54 16.85
N ALA A 201 -6.61 9.07 17.58
CA ALA A 201 -6.55 8.90 19.03
C ALA A 201 -7.80 9.45 19.74
N ASP A 202 -8.35 10.56 19.24
CA ASP A 202 -9.56 11.21 19.75
C ASP A 202 -10.84 10.64 19.12
N LEU A 203 -10.80 10.36 17.81
CA LEU A 203 -11.98 9.89 17.07
C LEU A 203 -12.30 8.41 17.34
N ARG A 204 -11.28 7.61 17.66
CA ARG A 204 -11.40 6.16 17.92
C ARG A 204 -10.53 5.74 19.10
N PRO A 205 -10.79 6.26 20.31
CA PRO A 205 -9.92 6.06 21.46
C PRO A 205 -9.73 4.56 21.78
N GLY A 206 -8.48 4.16 21.99
CA GLY A 206 -8.10 2.80 22.32
C GLY A 206 -8.23 1.78 21.17
N LYS A 207 -8.55 2.21 19.96
CA LYS A 207 -8.72 1.32 18.80
C LYS A 207 -7.71 1.62 17.69
N ARG A 208 -7.16 0.57 17.09
CA ARG A 208 -6.35 0.66 15.88
C ARG A 208 -7.21 1.16 14.71
N THR A 209 -6.65 2.06 13.91
CA THR A 209 -7.27 2.53 12.66
C THR A 209 -6.30 2.26 11.53
N LEU A 210 -6.77 1.59 10.47
CA LEU A 210 -5.97 1.39 9.29
C LEU A 210 -5.78 2.72 8.57
N LEU A 211 -4.52 3.08 8.28
CA LEU A 211 -4.17 4.22 7.43
C LEU A 211 -2.97 3.87 6.57
N TYR A 212 -3.02 4.16 5.29
CA TYR A 212 -1.87 4.12 4.41
C TYR A 212 -1.90 5.28 3.41
N SER A 213 -0.75 5.69 2.94
CA SER A 213 -0.55 6.93 2.19
C SER A 213 0.31 6.71 0.96
N ARG A 214 0.05 7.47 -0.12
CA ARG A 214 0.88 7.45 -1.32
C ARG A 214 2.22 8.14 -1.06
N SER A 215 2.19 9.38 -0.61
CA SER A 215 3.39 10.14 -0.30
C SER A 215 3.70 10.12 1.18
N SER A 216 4.97 9.96 1.52
CA SER A 216 5.40 9.80 2.90
C SER A 216 6.86 10.18 3.10
N ILE A 217 7.33 10.14 4.34
CA ILE A 217 8.72 10.40 4.75
C ILE A 217 9.09 9.44 5.89
N ILE A 218 10.38 9.17 6.06
CA ILE A 218 10.88 8.41 7.22
C ILE A 218 10.35 9.03 8.51
N GLY A 219 9.74 8.20 9.38
CA GLY A 219 9.07 8.62 10.59
C GLY A 219 7.54 8.62 10.50
N SER A 220 6.96 8.66 9.29
CA SER A 220 5.50 8.61 9.10
C SER A 220 4.90 7.23 9.38
N HIS A 221 5.72 6.18 9.42
CA HIS A 221 5.32 4.83 9.83
C HIS A 221 4.65 4.78 11.22
N ARG A 222 4.89 5.79 12.06
CA ARG A 222 4.23 5.96 13.38
C ARG A 222 2.72 6.28 13.25
N TYR A 223 2.29 6.75 12.09
CA TYR A 223 0.93 7.22 11.84
C TYR A 223 0.19 6.36 10.81
N GLY A 224 0.90 5.71 9.90
CA GLY A 224 0.30 4.89 8.86
C GLY A 224 1.34 4.13 8.02
N GLY A 225 0.85 3.24 7.16
CA GLY A 225 1.62 2.54 6.15
C GLY A 225 1.72 3.32 4.85
N ILE A 226 2.22 2.65 3.80
CA ILE A 226 2.25 3.17 2.43
C ILE A 226 1.90 2.07 1.43
N TRP A 227 1.51 2.46 0.22
CA TRP A 227 1.57 1.55 -0.93
C TRP A 227 2.56 2.09 -1.96
N LEU A 228 2.93 1.26 -2.93
CA LEU A 228 3.99 1.58 -3.89
C LEU A 228 3.50 2.42 -5.09
N GLY A 229 2.32 3.06 -4.98
CA GLY A 229 1.77 3.97 -5.99
C GLY A 229 1.26 3.26 -7.25
N ASP A 230 1.12 4.04 -8.33
CA ASP A 230 0.52 3.64 -9.60
C ASP A 230 1.51 2.82 -10.45
N ASN A 231 1.60 1.55 -10.19
CA ASN A 231 2.42 0.60 -10.94
C ASN A 231 1.73 0.14 -12.25
N HIS A 232 2.46 -0.53 -13.11
CA HIS A 232 1.96 -1.06 -14.38
C HIS A 232 1.73 -2.57 -14.32
N SER A 233 0.75 -3.05 -15.11
CA SER A 233 0.46 -4.48 -15.33
C SER A 233 1.56 -5.12 -16.19
N SER A 234 2.74 -5.33 -15.61
CA SER A 234 3.88 -5.95 -16.30
C SER A 234 4.73 -6.82 -15.37
N TRP A 235 5.46 -7.76 -15.95
CA TRP A 235 6.36 -8.66 -15.21
C TRP A 235 7.53 -7.92 -14.57
N GLU A 236 8.03 -6.86 -15.21
CA GLU A 236 9.09 -6.00 -14.70
C GLU A 236 8.62 -5.24 -13.46
N GLN A 237 7.36 -4.81 -13.43
CA GLN A 237 6.79 -4.13 -12.27
C GLN A 237 6.54 -5.12 -11.11
N LEU A 238 6.16 -6.37 -11.40
CA LEU A 238 6.11 -7.40 -10.36
C LEU A 238 7.50 -7.59 -9.72
N LEU A 239 8.56 -7.74 -10.52
CA LEU A 239 9.92 -7.84 -10.01
C LEU A 239 10.33 -6.59 -9.22
N ALA A 240 10.06 -5.40 -9.74
CA ALA A 240 10.35 -4.14 -9.05
C ALA A 240 9.66 -4.08 -7.67
N ASN A 241 8.38 -4.50 -7.60
CA ASN A 241 7.66 -4.53 -6.32
C ASN A 241 8.27 -5.54 -5.33
N ILE A 242 8.71 -6.72 -5.79
CA ILE A 242 9.44 -7.69 -4.95
C ILE A 242 10.70 -7.06 -4.36
N GLN A 243 11.50 -6.39 -5.18
CA GLN A 243 12.75 -5.75 -4.78
C GLN A 243 12.56 -4.53 -3.86
N MET A 244 11.45 -3.80 -4.04
CA MET A 244 11.14 -2.62 -3.22
C MET A 244 10.71 -2.97 -1.79
N MET A 245 10.08 -4.13 -1.56
CA MET A 245 9.53 -4.48 -0.24
C MET A 245 10.57 -4.41 0.89
N PRO A 246 11.75 -5.04 0.81
CA PRO A 246 12.75 -4.92 1.86
C PRO A 246 13.24 -3.48 2.05
N SER A 247 13.41 -2.72 0.95
CA SER A 247 13.89 -1.34 0.99
C SER A 247 12.93 -0.41 1.72
N VAL A 248 11.64 -0.54 1.46
CA VAL A 248 10.59 0.25 2.12
C VAL A 248 10.51 -0.11 3.61
N GLN A 249 10.69 -1.38 3.95
CA GLN A 249 10.67 -1.81 5.35
C GLN A 249 11.89 -1.32 6.13
N MET A 250 13.06 -1.23 5.50
CA MET A 250 14.23 -0.57 6.11
C MET A 250 13.98 0.91 6.44
N CYS A 251 13.02 1.55 5.77
CA CYS A 251 12.55 2.91 6.11
C CYS A 251 11.52 2.91 7.28
N GLY A 252 11.17 1.75 7.84
CA GLY A 252 10.24 1.59 8.96
C GLY A 252 8.79 1.31 8.56
N PHE A 253 8.45 1.24 7.26
CA PHE A 253 7.08 1.00 6.82
C PHE A 253 6.76 -0.50 6.77
N LEU A 254 6.24 -1.03 7.87
CA LEU A 254 5.84 -2.44 7.95
C LEU A 254 4.55 -2.71 7.17
N TYR A 255 3.53 -1.84 7.29
CA TYR A 255 2.29 -1.98 6.53
C TYR A 255 2.48 -1.39 5.14
N THR A 256 2.85 -2.26 4.20
CA THR A 256 3.12 -1.89 2.82
C THR A 256 2.71 -2.98 1.85
N GLY A 257 2.48 -2.59 0.59
CA GLY A 257 2.17 -3.46 -0.53
C GLY A 257 2.10 -2.66 -1.83
N ALA A 258 1.89 -3.36 -2.93
CA ALA A 258 1.66 -2.78 -4.24
C ALA A 258 0.21 -2.99 -4.67
N ASP A 259 -0.24 -2.28 -5.70
CA ASP A 259 -1.47 -2.60 -6.40
C ASP A 259 -1.27 -3.91 -7.15
N LEU A 260 -1.89 -4.98 -6.67
CA LEU A 260 -1.77 -6.31 -7.26
C LEU A 260 -2.37 -6.30 -8.66
N CYS A 261 -1.72 -6.97 -9.58
CA CYS A 261 -2.03 -7.01 -11.00
C CYS A 261 -1.65 -5.74 -11.78
N GLY A 262 -1.20 -4.69 -11.12
CA GLY A 262 -0.86 -3.39 -11.69
C GLY A 262 -2.05 -2.42 -11.74
N PHE A 263 -1.78 -1.13 -11.48
CA PHE A 263 -2.78 -0.06 -11.53
C PHE A 263 -3.06 0.36 -12.98
N ALA A 264 -2.01 0.58 -13.77
CA ALA A 264 -2.11 1.03 -15.16
C ALA A 264 -1.87 -0.13 -16.13
N GLY A 265 -2.60 -0.13 -17.26
CA GLY A 265 -2.52 -1.16 -18.28
C GLY A 265 -3.41 -2.38 -17.98
N ASP A 266 -3.45 -3.29 -18.95
CA ASP A 266 -4.31 -4.46 -18.89
C ASP A 266 -3.53 -5.68 -18.41
N THR A 267 -3.84 -6.18 -17.25
CA THR A 267 -3.22 -7.40 -16.73
C THR A 267 -3.67 -8.65 -17.50
N THR A 268 -2.82 -9.70 -17.47
CA THR A 268 -3.15 -11.02 -18.00
C THR A 268 -3.47 -11.99 -16.86
N PRO A 269 -4.23 -13.08 -17.10
CA PRO A 269 -4.61 -14.03 -16.06
C PRO A 269 -3.41 -14.69 -15.37
N ASP A 270 -2.33 -14.98 -16.10
CA ASP A 270 -1.09 -15.55 -15.57
C ASP A 270 -0.32 -14.54 -14.70
N LEU A 271 -0.23 -13.29 -15.12
CA LEU A 271 0.37 -12.22 -14.32
C LEU A 271 -0.44 -11.97 -13.04
N ALA A 272 -1.77 -11.95 -13.14
CA ALA A 272 -2.64 -11.76 -11.98
C ALA A 272 -2.43 -12.86 -10.93
N LEU A 273 -2.30 -14.12 -11.36
CA LEU A 273 -2.05 -15.23 -10.45
C LEU A 273 -0.66 -15.15 -9.81
N ARG A 274 0.41 -14.91 -10.61
CA ARG A 274 1.78 -14.75 -10.08
C ARG A 274 1.92 -13.56 -9.14
N TRP A 275 1.22 -12.45 -9.44
CA TRP A 275 1.24 -11.30 -8.54
C TRP A 275 0.51 -11.58 -7.24
N LEU A 276 -0.64 -12.30 -7.30
CA LEU A 276 -1.35 -12.75 -6.12
C LEU A 276 -0.48 -13.68 -5.26
N GLU A 277 0.25 -14.64 -5.87
CA GLU A 277 1.16 -15.55 -5.17
C GLU A 277 2.22 -14.82 -4.34
N PHE A 278 2.76 -13.72 -4.84
CA PHE A 278 3.62 -12.84 -4.04
C PHE A 278 2.81 -12.00 -3.03
N GLY A 279 1.69 -11.45 -3.46
CA GLY A 279 0.79 -10.63 -2.65
C GLY A 279 0.26 -11.33 -1.40
N LEU A 280 0.23 -12.67 -1.39
CA LEU A 280 -0.13 -13.46 -0.20
C LEU A 280 0.69 -13.07 1.04
N PHE A 281 1.93 -12.65 0.82
CA PHE A 281 2.89 -12.38 1.88
C PHE A 281 3.00 -10.89 2.23
N THR A 282 2.44 -10.00 1.41
CA THR A 282 2.52 -8.57 1.69
C THR A 282 1.49 -8.14 2.74
N PRO A 283 1.85 -7.27 3.72
CA PRO A 283 0.91 -6.77 4.71
C PRO A 283 -0.31 -6.09 4.08
N LEU A 284 -0.12 -5.13 3.19
CA LEU A 284 -1.17 -4.59 2.32
C LEU A 284 -1.31 -5.50 1.10
N MET A 285 -2.47 -6.15 0.98
CA MET A 285 -2.84 -6.98 -0.15
C MET A 285 -4.12 -6.40 -0.77
N ARG A 286 -3.95 -5.61 -1.83
CA ARG A 286 -5.03 -4.91 -2.53
C ARG A 286 -4.92 -5.12 -4.04
N ASN A 287 -5.96 -5.65 -4.69
CA ASN A 287 -6.14 -5.56 -6.13
C ASN A 287 -6.80 -4.22 -6.46
N HIS A 288 -6.15 -3.40 -7.26
CA HIS A 288 -6.61 -2.05 -7.59
C HIS A 288 -6.13 -1.66 -9.00
N ALA A 289 -7.04 -1.08 -9.80
CA ALA A 289 -6.79 -0.69 -11.19
C ALA A 289 -7.31 0.71 -11.48
N GLY A 290 -6.63 1.42 -12.36
CA GLY A 290 -7.04 2.72 -12.86
C GLY A 290 -8.27 2.64 -13.77
N ALA A 291 -9.06 3.71 -13.80
CA ALA A 291 -10.20 3.80 -14.70
C ALA A 291 -9.76 3.71 -16.17
N GLY A 292 -10.53 2.96 -16.97
CA GLY A 292 -10.27 2.76 -18.39
C GLY A 292 -9.34 1.59 -18.72
N THR A 293 -8.79 0.90 -17.74
CA THR A 293 -8.11 -0.39 -17.92
C THR A 293 -9.11 -1.54 -17.91
N ARG A 294 -8.64 -2.76 -18.26
CA ARG A 294 -9.46 -3.97 -18.13
C ARG A 294 -9.83 -4.19 -16.66
N GLU A 295 -11.11 -4.55 -16.43
CA GLU A 295 -11.56 -5.01 -15.11
C GLU A 295 -10.76 -6.23 -14.68
N GLN A 296 -10.13 -6.18 -13.51
CA GLN A 296 -9.17 -7.18 -13.05
C GLN A 296 -9.52 -7.82 -11.70
N GLU A 297 -10.75 -7.65 -11.23
CA GLU A 297 -11.25 -8.39 -10.08
C GLU A 297 -11.15 -9.88 -10.35
N TYR A 298 -10.69 -10.66 -9.38
CA TYR A 298 -10.34 -12.07 -9.60
C TYR A 298 -11.46 -12.93 -10.19
N PHE A 299 -12.73 -12.56 -9.96
CA PHE A 299 -13.87 -13.27 -10.57
C PHE A 299 -14.03 -13.02 -12.09
N ARG A 300 -13.27 -12.05 -12.67
CA ARG A 300 -13.21 -11.83 -14.12
C ARG A 300 -12.35 -12.87 -14.84
N PHE A 301 -11.46 -13.56 -14.13
CA PHE A 301 -10.55 -14.56 -14.68
C PHE A 301 -11.16 -15.98 -14.50
N ALA A 302 -12.21 -16.31 -15.25
CA ALA A 302 -13.00 -17.51 -15.03
C ALA A 302 -12.17 -18.81 -15.04
N ASP A 303 -11.22 -18.95 -15.96
CA ASP A 303 -10.37 -20.13 -16.09
C ASP A 303 -9.38 -20.30 -14.93
N GLN A 304 -8.88 -19.19 -14.37
CA GLN A 304 -7.96 -19.17 -13.23
C GLN A 304 -8.67 -19.04 -11.88
N LEU A 305 -9.99 -18.82 -11.87
CA LEU A 305 -10.73 -18.56 -10.64
C LEU A 305 -10.54 -19.64 -9.55
N PRO A 306 -10.49 -20.95 -9.89
CA PRO A 306 -10.21 -21.98 -8.88
C PRO A 306 -8.84 -21.77 -8.20
N ALA A 307 -7.77 -21.52 -8.97
CA ALA A 307 -6.43 -21.29 -8.44
C ALA A 307 -6.36 -19.98 -7.62
N LEU A 308 -6.93 -18.88 -8.13
CA LEU A 308 -7.00 -17.60 -7.43
C LEU A 308 -7.74 -17.74 -6.08
N ARG A 309 -8.81 -18.53 -6.04
CA ARG A 309 -9.56 -18.81 -4.80
C ARG A 309 -8.70 -19.58 -3.80
N GLU A 310 -7.96 -20.60 -4.23
CA GLU A 310 -7.09 -21.37 -3.33
C GLU A 310 -5.92 -20.50 -2.82
N MET A 311 -5.37 -19.61 -3.64
CA MET A 311 -4.37 -18.65 -3.17
C MET A 311 -4.96 -17.70 -2.09
N LEU A 312 -6.16 -17.18 -2.29
CA LEU A 312 -6.82 -16.37 -1.25
C LEU A 312 -7.07 -17.17 0.04
N ARG A 313 -7.48 -18.45 -0.08
CA ARG A 313 -7.63 -19.34 1.08
C ARG A 313 -6.29 -19.60 1.77
N LEU A 314 -5.22 -19.77 1.00
CA LEU A 314 -3.86 -19.92 1.53
C LEU A 314 -3.40 -18.67 2.30
N ARG A 315 -3.75 -17.46 1.83
CA ARG A 315 -3.51 -16.21 2.60
C ARG A 315 -4.13 -16.30 3.99
N TYR A 316 -5.40 -16.73 4.09
CA TYR A 316 -6.07 -16.85 5.39
C TYR A 316 -5.44 -17.94 6.27
N ALA A 317 -4.98 -19.04 5.68
CA ALA A 317 -4.27 -20.08 6.41
C ALA A 317 -2.92 -19.59 6.97
N LEU A 318 -2.23 -18.73 6.24
CA LEU A 318 -0.95 -18.15 6.64
C LEU A 318 -1.06 -16.97 7.62
N LEU A 319 -2.27 -16.42 7.87
CA LEU A 319 -2.43 -15.25 8.73
C LEU A 319 -1.80 -15.39 10.13
N PRO A 320 -1.87 -16.53 10.84
CA PRO A 320 -1.19 -16.66 12.12
C PRO A 320 0.32 -16.42 12.03
N TYR A 321 0.96 -16.91 10.96
CA TYR A 321 2.37 -16.64 10.69
C TYR A 321 2.61 -15.17 10.32
N LEU A 322 1.90 -14.68 9.31
CA LEU A 322 2.08 -13.33 8.77
C LEU A 322 1.84 -12.25 9.83
N TYR A 323 0.79 -12.41 10.62
CA TYR A 323 0.46 -11.48 11.70
C TYR A 323 1.50 -11.53 12.82
N SER A 324 1.96 -12.73 13.20
CA SER A 324 3.02 -12.87 14.19
C SER A 324 4.33 -12.20 13.76
N GLU A 325 4.75 -12.38 12.50
CA GLU A 325 5.96 -11.74 11.98
C GLU A 325 5.80 -10.22 11.87
N PHE A 326 4.60 -9.74 11.51
CA PHE A 326 4.29 -8.31 11.53
C PHE A 326 4.40 -7.74 12.95
N MET A 327 3.82 -8.41 13.94
CA MET A 327 3.84 -7.96 15.33
C MET A 327 5.23 -8.08 15.97
N LYS A 328 6.01 -9.12 15.66
CA LYS A 328 7.44 -9.20 16.05
C LYS A 328 8.19 -7.99 15.50
N SER A 329 8.00 -7.68 14.22
CA SER A 329 8.68 -6.55 13.60
C SER A 329 8.30 -5.21 14.24
N ALA A 330 7.04 -5.03 14.60
CA ALA A 330 6.54 -3.81 15.25
C ALA A 330 7.02 -3.68 16.70
N LEU A 331 7.04 -4.77 17.47
CA LEU A 331 7.35 -4.76 18.91
C LEU A 331 8.85 -4.92 19.21
N GLU A 332 9.56 -5.69 18.38
CA GLU A 332 10.96 -6.03 18.59
C GLU A 332 11.93 -5.30 17.63
N ASN A 333 11.39 -4.42 16.76
CA ASN A 333 12.16 -3.68 15.75
C ASN A 333 12.96 -4.59 14.79
N THR A 334 12.42 -5.74 14.43
CA THR A 334 12.96 -6.64 13.42
C THR A 334 12.42 -6.27 12.03
N GLY A 335 12.95 -6.85 10.97
CA GLY A 335 12.42 -6.65 9.62
C GLY A 335 11.40 -7.74 9.26
N TYR A 336 10.19 -7.36 8.83
CA TYR A 336 9.21 -8.31 8.30
C TYR A 336 9.71 -8.95 7.00
N PHE A 337 10.11 -8.12 6.02
CA PHE A 337 10.90 -8.56 4.87
C PHE A 337 12.35 -8.11 5.02
N ARG A 338 13.31 -9.01 4.77
CA ARG A 338 14.73 -8.69 4.81
C ARG A 338 15.45 -9.23 3.58
N PRO A 339 16.50 -8.54 3.08
CA PRO A 339 17.44 -9.13 2.12
C PRO A 339 18.18 -10.29 2.74
N LEU A 340 18.55 -11.31 1.93
CA LEU A 340 19.35 -12.45 2.40
C LEU A 340 20.67 -12.04 3.05
N GLY A 341 21.32 -10.99 2.53
CA GLY A 341 22.58 -10.48 3.07
C GLY A 341 22.53 -9.97 4.52
N PHE A 342 21.31 -9.77 5.10
CA PHE A 342 21.19 -9.40 6.52
C PHE A 342 21.51 -10.57 7.44
N ASP A 343 21.02 -11.76 7.11
CA ASP A 343 21.26 -12.96 7.92
C ASP A 343 22.58 -13.64 7.54
N TRP A 344 23.06 -13.50 6.30
CA TRP A 344 24.32 -14.04 5.81
C TRP A 344 25.27 -12.95 5.28
N PRO A 345 25.73 -12.00 6.14
CA PRO A 345 26.55 -10.87 5.70
C PRO A 345 27.96 -11.26 5.20
N ALA A 346 28.45 -12.43 5.60
CA ALA A 346 29.75 -12.96 5.16
C ALA A 346 29.67 -13.68 3.80
N ASP A 347 28.46 -14.00 3.33
CA ASP A 347 28.22 -14.67 2.06
C ASP A 347 28.13 -13.63 0.92
N PRO A 348 29.11 -13.61 -0.02
CA PRO A 348 29.11 -12.64 -1.10
C PRO A 348 27.89 -12.75 -2.01
N GLU A 349 27.37 -13.97 -2.22
CA GLU A 349 26.23 -14.20 -3.09
C GLU A 349 24.91 -13.79 -2.44
N ALA A 350 24.70 -14.15 -1.17
CA ALA A 350 23.52 -13.73 -0.42
C ALA A 350 23.35 -12.20 -0.39
N ARG A 351 24.46 -11.44 -0.44
CA ARG A 351 24.41 -9.96 -0.51
C ARG A 351 23.96 -9.41 -1.85
N GLU A 352 24.14 -10.15 -2.93
CA GLU A 352 23.81 -9.72 -4.30
C GLU A 352 22.42 -10.20 -4.75
N VAL A 353 21.81 -11.16 -4.04
CA VAL A 353 20.45 -11.64 -4.37
C VAL A 353 19.41 -10.56 -4.10
N GLN A 354 18.67 -10.15 -5.15
CA GLN A 354 17.67 -9.08 -5.09
C GLN A 354 16.22 -9.56 -5.33
N ASP A 355 16.03 -10.82 -5.68
CA ASP A 355 14.74 -11.39 -6.09
C ASP A 355 14.30 -12.56 -5.19
N GLN A 356 14.99 -12.74 -4.06
CA GLN A 356 14.61 -13.59 -2.94
C GLN A 356 14.65 -12.75 -1.67
N LEU A 357 13.76 -13.03 -0.74
CA LEU A 357 13.66 -12.26 0.50
C LEU A 357 13.29 -13.16 1.67
N LEU A 358 13.79 -12.81 2.84
CA LEU A 358 13.34 -13.41 4.08
C LEU A 358 12.01 -12.78 4.50
N LEU A 359 11.10 -13.60 5.02
CA LEU A 359 9.88 -13.19 5.69
C LEU A 359 9.95 -13.68 7.14
N GLY A 360 10.23 -12.75 8.05
CA GLY A 360 10.57 -13.09 9.42
C GLY A 360 11.79 -14.01 9.51
N ASP A 361 11.87 -14.79 10.58
CA ASP A 361 13.04 -15.64 10.84
C ASP A 361 12.92 -17.03 10.21
N SER A 362 11.71 -17.47 9.90
CA SER A 362 11.44 -18.86 9.54
C SER A 362 11.45 -19.14 8.03
N VAL A 363 11.19 -18.11 7.19
CA VAL A 363 10.87 -18.32 5.78
C VAL A 363 11.76 -17.49 4.86
N MET A 364 12.22 -18.14 3.78
CA MET A 364 12.69 -17.46 2.59
C MET A 364 11.68 -17.63 1.45
N LEU A 365 11.41 -16.55 0.74
CA LEU A 365 10.54 -16.50 -0.44
C LEU A 365 11.38 -16.36 -1.71
N ALA A 366 10.97 -17.06 -2.76
CA ALA A 366 11.55 -16.93 -4.10
C ALA A 366 10.41 -16.84 -5.14
N PRO A 367 9.74 -15.67 -5.26
CA PRO A 367 8.59 -15.50 -6.15
C PRO A 367 8.96 -15.70 -7.62
N VAL A 368 8.07 -16.30 -8.41
CA VAL A 368 8.22 -16.40 -9.88
C VAL A 368 7.68 -15.13 -10.51
N TYR A 369 8.52 -14.41 -11.26
CA TYR A 369 8.20 -13.12 -11.87
C TYR A 369 8.49 -13.07 -13.39
N THR A 370 8.63 -14.22 -14.02
CA THR A 370 8.88 -14.32 -15.47
C THR A 370 7.71 -15.03 -16.15
N GLN A 371 7.24 -14.44 -17.24
CA GLN A 371 6.14 -15.01 -18.02
C GLN A 371 6.49 -16.40 -18.56
N ASN A 372 5.52 -17.32 -18.53
CA ASN A 372 5.64 -18.69 -18.97
C ASN A 372 6.74 -19.52 -18.30
N ALA A 373 7.31 -19.04 -17.18
CA ALA A 373 8.31 -19.81 -16.46
C ALA A 373 7.68 -21.03 -15.77
N ALA A 374 8.31 -22.19 -15.98
CA ALA A 374 7.97 -23.44 -15.29
C ALA A 374 8.77 -23.63 -13.98
N GLY A 375 9.46 -22.61 -13.54
CA GLY A 375 10.33 -22.61 -12.34
C GLY A 375 11.32 -21.45 -12.41
N ARG A 376 12.23 -21.42 -11.44
CA ARG A 376 13.28 -20.39 -11.38
C ARG A 376 14.56 -20.89 -10.76
N HIS A 377 15.65 -20.17 -10.98
CA HIS A 377 16.88 -20.36 -10.20
C HIS A 377 16.71 -19.73 -8.81
N VAL A 378 17.20 -20.46 -7.81
CA VAL A 378 17.16 -20.07 -6.40
C VAL A 378 18.52 -20.34 -5.79
N TYR A 379 19.04 -19.40 -5.01
CA TYR A 379 20.22 -19.56 -4.17
C TYR A 379 19.81 -19.81 -2.72
N LEU A 380 20.31 -20.86 -2.10
CA LEU A 380 20.09 -21.18 -0.69
C LEU A 380 21.40 -20.98 0.08
N PRO A 381 21.49 -19.99 0.99
CA PRO A 381 22.67 -19.80 1.82
C PRO A 381 22.92 -20.94 2.83
N GLU A 382 21.87 -21.67 3.20
CA GLU A 382 21.87 -22.82 4.09
C GLU A 382 20.91 -23.91 3.56
N PRO A 383 20.98 -25.16 4.04
CA PRO A 383 19.98 -26.17 3.70
C PRO A 383 18.58 -25.73 4.16
N MET A 384 17.55 -25.93 3.34
CA MET A 384 16.17 -25.55 3.67
C MET A 384 15.17 -26.62 3.24
N GLN A 385 14.01 -26.64 3.90
CA GLN A 385 12.88 -27.46 3.49
C GLN A 385 11.98 -26.64 2.55
N LEU A 386 11.91 -27.03 1.30
CA LEU A 386 10.98 -26.45 0.33
C LEU A 386 9.60 -27.04 0.53
N TYR A 387 8.59 -26.15 0.53
CA TYR A 387 7.18 -26.48 0.38
C TYR A 387 6.66 -25.82 -0.90
N ARG A 388 6.09 -26.62 -1.82
CA ARG A 388 5.38 -26.14 -3.01
C ARG A 388 3.90 -26.16 -2.69
N LEU A 389 3.33 -25.01 -2.32
CA LEU A 389 1.96 -24.91 -1.81
C LEU A 389 1.00 -24.62 -2.94
N ARG A 390 -0.03 -25.46 -3.12
CA ARG A 390 -1.21 -25.26 -3.97
C ARG A 390 -2.43 -24.85 -3.14
N SER A 391 -2.47 -25.27 -1.89
CA SER A 391 -3.41 -24.86 -0.85
C SER A 391 -2.83 -25.10 0.54
N ALA A 392 -3.59 -24.85 1.60
CA ALA A 392 -3.17 -25.17 2.96
C ALA A 392 -3.07 -26.68 3.25
N GLU A 393 -3.73 -27.51 2.45
CA GLU A 393 -3.82 -28.97 2.64
C GLU A 393 -3.16 -29.76 1.48
N ASP A 394 -2.82 -29.08 0.37
CA ASP A 394 -2.20 -29.69 -0.82
C ASP A 394 -0.85 -29.03 -1.11
N TYR A 395 0.24 -29.74 -0.81
CA TYR A 395 1.61 -29.31 -1.04
C TYR A 395 2.56 -30.48 -1.17
N ASP A 396 3.65 -30.27 -1.91
CA ASP A 396 4.79 -31.16 -1.97
C ASP A 396 5.94 -30.60 -1.15
N THR A 397 6.80 -31.49 -0.66
CA THR A 397 7.97 -31.12 0.13
C THR A 397 9.28 -31.69 -0.44
N GLU A 398 10.35 -30.95 -0.31
CA GLU A 398 11.67 -31.35 -0.77
C GLU A 398 12.77 -30.74 0.13
N ALA A 399 13.65 -31.55 0.67
CA ALA A 399 14.83 -31.04 1.38
C ALA A 399 15.93 -30.67 0.37
N LEU A 400 16.35 -29.41 0.38
CA LEU A 400 17.37 -28.89 -0.53
C LEU A 400 18.63 -28.50 0.26
N PRO A 401 19.84 -28.93 -0.19
CA PRO A 401 21.10 -28.46 0.40
C PRO A 401 21.36 -26.98 0.08
N ALA A 402 22.31 -26.36 0.75
CA ALA A 402 22.82 -25.04 0.38
C ALA A 402 23.37 -25.03 -1.05
N GLY A 403 23.30 -23.88 -1.73
CA GLY A 403 23.80 -23.67 -3.08
C GLY A 403 22.71 -23.32 -4.09
N HIS A 404 23.02 -23.49 -5.38
CA HIS A 404 22.15 -23.14 -6.49
C HIS A 404 21.23 -24.28 -6.89
N HIS A 405 19.96 -23.95 -7.09
CA HIS A 405 18.93 -24.90 -7.54
C HIS A 405 18.10 -24.30 -8.66
N TYR A 406 17.69 -25.12 -9.61
CA TYR A 406 16.54 -24.79 -10.46
C TYR A 406 15.30 -25.46 -9.84
N VAL A 407 14.38 -24.65 -9.36
CA VAL A 407 13.18 -25.11 -8.66
C VAL A 407 11.98 -25.01 -9.59
N HIS A 408 11.36 -26.15 -9.89
CA HIS A 408 10.10 -26.17 -10.65
C HIS A 408 8.98 -25.56 -9.83
N CYS A 409 8.11 -24.79 -10.52
CA CYS A 409 6.97 -24.12 -9.93
C CYS A 409 5.86 -23.97 -10.97
N ALA A 410 4.79 -24.73 -10.85
CA ALA A 410 3.62 -24.58 -11.71
C ALA A 410 2.93 -23.23 -11.47
N LEU A 411 2.07 -22.81 -12.40
CA LEU A 411 1.42 -21.48 -12.34
C LEU A 411 0.54 -21.30 -11.09
N ASN A 412 0.09 -22.36 -10.45
CA ASN A 412 -0.73 -22.32 -9.24
C ASN A 412 0.02 -22.80 -8.00
N GLU A 413 1.34 -22.60 -7.96
CA GLU A 413 2.20 -23.02 -6.85
C GLU A 413 2.96 -21.84 -6.26
N VAL A 414 3.06 -21.83 -4.93
CA VAL A 414 3.88 -20.88 -4.16
C VAL A 414 5.08 -21.61 -3.58
N LEU A 415 6.27 -21.07 -3.77
CA LEU A 415 7.51 -21.60 -3.22
C LEU A 415 7.79 -20.97 -1.86
N LEU A 416 7.79 -21.80 -0.82
CA LEU A 416 8.08 -21.40 0.55
C LEU A 416 9.23 -22.27 1.07
N PHE A 417 10.35 -21.63 1.43
CA PHE A 417 11.54 -22.30 1.95
C PHE A 417 11.62 -22.08 3.46
N VAL A 418 11.43 -23.15 4.24
CA VAL A 418 11.52 -23.09 5.71
C VAL A 418 12.93 -23.38 6.15
N ARG A 419 13.45 -22.56 7.05
CA ARG A 419 14.81 -22.60 7.58
C ARG A 419 14.95 -23.68 8.67
N PRO A 420 16.16 -24.25 8.88
CA PRO A 420 16.40 -25.23 9.94
C PRO A 420 16.05 -24.69 11.34
N GLY A 421 15.41 -25.51 12.15
CA GLY A 421 14.97 -25.17 13.49
C GLY A 421 13.63 -24.38 13.54
N HIS A 422 13.02 -24.10 12.38
CA HIS A 422 11.83 -23.28 12.28
C HIS A 422 10.60 -24.04 11.79
N ALA A 423 9.43 -23.46 12.11
CA ALA A 423 8.14 -23.94 11.62
C ALA A 423 7.24 -22.76 11.22
N VAL A 424 6.26 -23.03 10.36
CA VAL A 424 5.24 -22.08 9.89
C VAL A 424 3.86 -22.63 10.21
N PRO A 425 3.08 -21.98 11.10
CA PRO A 425 1.72 -22.42 11.39
C PRO A 425 0.77 -22.13 10.23
N LEU A 426 -0.06 -23.10 9.89
CA LEU A 426 -1.18 -22.95 8.99
C LEU A 426 -2.49 -23.14 9.74
N ALA A 427 -3.36 -22.13 9.72
CA ALA A 427 -4.73 -22.23 10.21
C ALA A 427 -5.67 -22.84 9.17
N LYS A 428 -6.86 -23.24 9.60
CA LYS A 428 -7.93 -23.58 8.69
C LYS A 428 -8.40 -22.34 7.93
N PRO A 429 -8.40 -22.33 6.59
CA PRO A 429 -8.85 -21.18 5.83
C PRO A 429 -10.26 -20.72 6.22
N ALA A 430 -10.45 -19.44 6.41
CA ALA A 430 -11.72 -18.80 6.78
C ALA A 430 -12.20 -17.82 5.70
N ALA A 431 -13.45 -17.42 5.73
CA ALA A 431 -14.03 -16.44 4.82
C ALA A 431 -13.62 -15.00 5.17
N CYS A 432 -13.33 -14.74 6.43
CA CYS A 432 -12.83 -13.45 6.95
C CYS A 432 -12.12 -13.66 8.30
N THR A 433 -11.39 -12.65 8.76
CA THR A 433 -10.64 -12.72 10.03
C THR A 433 -11.54 -12.89 11.25
N ALA A 434 -12.77 -12.36 11.23
CA ALA A 434 -13.70 -12.46 12.34
C ALA A 434 -14.15 -13.91 12.69
N VAL A 435 -13.99 -14.84 11.75
CA VAL A 435 -14.33 -16.27 11.92
C VAL A 435 -13.11 -17.17 11.72
N LEU A 436 -11.92 -16.60 11.69
CA LEU A 436 -10.67 -17.35 11.62
C LEU A 436 -10.39 -17.97 12.98
N ASP A 437 -10.26 -19.31 13.00
CA ASP A 437 -9.67 -20.02 14.13
C ASP A 437 -8.15 -20.00 13.93
N GLU A 438 -7.45 -19.30 14.80
CA GLU A 438 -5.99 -19.14 14.74
C GLU A 438 -5.24 -20.41 15.19
N GLN A 439 -5.94 -21.42 15.72
CA GLN A 439 -5.30 -22.68 16.08
C GLN A 439 -4.77 -23.38 14.83
N PRO A 440 -3.47 -23.69 14.79
CA PRO A 440 -2.88 -24.33 13.62
C PRO A 440 -3.44 -25.72 13.39
N ILE A 441 -3.78 -26.01 12.13
CA ILE A 441 -4.11 -27.36 11.67
C ILE A 441 -2.87 -28.12 11.16
N ALA A 442 -1.79 -27.40 10.86
CA ALA A 442 -0.53 -27.94 10.42
C ALA A 442 0.63 -27.02 10.80
N LEU A 443 1.82 -27.58 10.95
CA LEU A 443 3.09 -26.87 11.05
C LEU A 443 3.99 -27.31 9.90
N LEU A 444 4.33 -26.38 9.00
CA LEU A 444 5.33 -26.62 7.97
C LEU A 444 6.71 -26.45 8.61
N ALA A 445 7.40 -27.55 8.88
CA ALA A 445 8.63 -27.54 9.68
C ALA A 445 9.89 -27.90 8.87
N CYS A 446 11.02 -27.36 9.28
CA CYS A 446 12.34 -27.82 8.90
C CYS A 446 13.14 -28.09 10.19
N PRO A 447 13.18 -29.33 10.69
CA PRO A 447 13.96 -29.64 11.88
C PRO A 447 15.45 -29.34 11.68
N ASP A 448 16.10 -28.89 12.75
CA ASP A 448 17.56 -28.71 12.81
C ASP A 448 18.28 -30.05 12.96
N ALA A 449 19.59 -30.01 13.16
CA ALA A 449 20.46 -31.21 13.30
C ALA A 449 20.09 -32.07 14.52
N ASP A 450 19.47 -31.48 15.56
CA ASP A 450 19.02 -32.15 16.77
C ASP A 450 17.53 -32.60 16.69
N GLY A 451 16.89 -32.38 15.56
CA GLY A 451 15.51 -32.76 15.29
C GLY A 451 14.48 -31.78 15.85
N HIS A 452 14.87 -30.59 16.25
CA HIS A 452 14.00 -29.57 16.80
C HIS A 452 13.51 -28.59 15.71
N ALA A 453 12.23 -28.24 15.77
CA ALA A 453 11.64 -27.14 15.01
C ALA A 453 10.54 -26.48 15.85
N ALA A 454 10.55 -25.18 15.94
CA ALA A 454 9.57 -24.44 16.73
C ALA A 454 9.18 -23.10 16.09
N TYR A 455 8.07 -22.55 16.53
CA TYR A 455 7.61 -21.23 16.14
C TYR A 455 6.98 -20.49 17.32
N ARG A 456 7.31 -19.20 17.48
CA ARG A 456 6.72 -18.31 18.47
C ARG A 456 5.60 -17.50 17.82
N MET A 457 4.36 -17.91 18.05
CA MET A 457 3.15 -17.30 17.50
C MET A 457 2.62 -16.20 18.42
N TYR A 458 2.17 -15.08 17.82
CA TYR A 458 1.50 -13.97 18.51
C TYR A 458 0.01 -13.95 18.19
N THR A 459 -0.81 -13.68 19.18
CA THR A 459 -2.27 -13.50 19.06
C THR A 459 -2.75 -12.35 19.92
N ASP A 460 -3.73 -11.56 19.42
CA ASP A 460 -4.46 -10.53 20.14
C ASP A 460 -5.87 -10.35 19.53
N ASP A 461 -6.61 -9.32 19.94
CA ASP A 461 -7.95 -9.05 19.39
C ASP A 461 -7.94 -8.35 18.01
N GLY A 462 -6.78 -7.96 17.51
CA GLY A 462 -6.61 -7.25 16.22
C GLY A 462 -7.13 -5.80 16.23
N GLU A 463 -7.63 -5.29 17.34
CA GLU A 463 -8.30 -3.99 17.42
C GLU A 463 -7.72 -3.05 18.47
N THR A 464 -7.22 -3.56 19.59
CA THR A 464 -6.75 -2.79 20.75
C THR A 464 -5.41 -2.09 20.47
N MET A 465 -5.23 -0.87 20.98
CA MET A 465 -4.01 -0.06 20.80
C MET A 465 -2.83 -0.47 21.69
N ASP A 466 -3.02 -1.36 22.65
CA ASP A 466 -1.98 -1.84 23.56
C ASP A 466 -1.62 -3.32 23.28
N PRO A 467 -0.89 -3.60 22.18
CA PRO A 467 -0.57 -4.96 21.82
C PRO A 467 0.44 -5.63 22.76
N GLU A 468 1.23 -4.87 23.52
CA GLU A 468 2.17 -5.43 24.51
C GLU A 468 1.44 -5.99 25.72
N HIS A 469 0.33 -5.37 26.10
CA HIS A 469 -0.47 -5.77 27.25
C HIS A 469 -1.53 -6.82 26.90
N ASP A 470 -2.19 -6.65 25.76
CA ASP A 470 -3.33 -7.49 25.36
C ASP A 470 -2.92 -8.68 24.47
N GLY A 471 -1.67 -8.72 24.00
CA GLY A 471 -1.15 -9.77 23.15
C GLY A 471 -0.57 -10.96 23.91
N HIS A 472 -0.65 -12.13 23.30
CA HIS A 472 -0.14 -13.38 23.86
C HIS A 472 0.85 -14.06 22.92
N TRP A 473 1.94 -14.56 23.49
CA TRP A 473 2.93 -15.37 22.80
C TRP A 473 2.77 -16.84 23.16
N THR A 474 2.69 -17.68 22.13
CA THR A 474 2.62 -19.14 22.29
C THR A 474 3.76 -19.79 21.51
N VAL A 475 4.47 -20.73 22.08
CA VAL A 475 5.47 -21.53 21.39
C VAL A 475 4.79 -22.78 20.84
N LEU A 476 4.88 -22.95 19.54
CA LEU A 476 4.43 -24.15 18.83
C LEU A 476 5.65 -25.01 18.56
N ASP A 477 5.65 -26.23 19.04
CA ASP A 477 6.74 -27.20 18.88
C ASP A 477 6.37 -28.23 17.82
N ALA A 478 7.20 -28.37 16.81
CA ALA A 478 7.09 -29.35 15.73
C ALA A 478 8.24 -30.36 15.76
N SER A 479 8.93 -30.50 16.91
CA SER A 479 10.00 -31.48 17.10
C SER A 479 9.43 -32.90 17.11
N HIS A 480 10.18 -33.84 16.54
CA HIS A 480 9.85 -35.26 16.50
C HIS A 480 10.96 -36.12 17.07
#